data_1400a8778bb19cafefee2321383b1fb4
#
_entry.id   1400a8778bb19cafefee2321383b1fb4
#
_cell.length_a   1.000
_cell.length_b   1.000
_cell.length_c   1.000
_cell.angle_alpha   90.00
_cell.angle_beta   90.00
_cell.angle_gamma   90.00
#
_symmetry.space_group_name_H-M   'P 1'
#
loop_
_entity.id
_entity.type
_entity.pdbx_description
1 polymer ?
#
loop_
_entity_poly.entity_id
_entity_poly.type
_entity_poly.pdbx_seq_one_letter_code
_entity_poly.pdbx_strand_id
1 'polypeptide(L)'
;MSPLYRASCLLLLCLTGARALAQNDTAVLHRLETMPLHYVVPKTDTPPVIDGDLTDPAWKTAPWTEYFTDIEGDARPKPTYHTRVKMLWDDQYLYIAAELEEPNVWAYIQNHDEIVFRDNDFEVFINPDNDARHYFEIEINAIKTIFDLFLPEPYSRGGGALISWDATGLRKAVRINGTLNDPRDTDKGWTVEYAIPISSISMGNGPETPHPGSLWRINFSRVEWDTDVRDGKYVKRTDPQTQRTLPEHNWVWSPQGVINMHYPERWGYLLFAGAGAAPEFTLSLSEKLKYGLWIIYYRENLYHSASGQYTADLGQLGIDSVGDIDDQPVEWRVEATKSTYKAFVSARTTGQAWSIDAQGFLENIGRRP
;
A
#
# COMPACT_ATOMS: atom_id res chain seq x y z
N MET A 1 -38.12 -33.22 -27.01
CA MET A 1 -37.10 -32.99 -25.95
C MET A 1 -37.82 -32.50 -24.71
N SER A 2 -37.76 -33.28 -23.64
CA SER A 2 -38.54 -33.12 -22.42
C SER A 2 -38.16 -31.84 -21.65
N PRO A 3 -39.12 -31.11 -21.04
CA PRO A 3 -38.82 -29.89 -20.27
C PRO A 3 -37.91 -30.10 -19.05
N LEU A 4 -37.73 -31.34 -18.61
CA LEU A 4 -36.84 -31.72 -17.51
C LEU A 4 -35.34 -31.50 -17.83
N TYR A 5 -34.94 -31.58 -19.11
CA TYR A 5 -33.55 -31.38 -19.51
C TYR A 5 -33.11 -29.89 -19.50
N ARG A 6 -34.07 -28.96 -19.68
CA ARG A 6 -33.75 -27.52 -19.66
C ARG A 6 -33.59 -26.96 -18.22
N ALA A 7 -34.32 -27.51 -17.26
CA ALA A 7 -34.18 -27.10 -15.86
C ALA A 7 -32.86 -27.56 -15.22
N SER A 8 -32.37 -28.77 -15.58
CA SER A 8 -31.11 -29.29 -15.04
C SER A 8 -29.89 -28.55 -15.54
N CYS A 9 -29.86 -28.05 -16.79
CA CYS A 9 -28.74 -27.25 -17.31
C CYS A 9 -28.70 -25.85 -16.71
N LEU A 10 -29.86 -25.20 -16.45
CA LEU A 10 -29.90 -23.89 -15.78
C LEU A 10 -29.47 -23.98 -14.32
N LEU A 11 -29.86 -25.04 -13.60
CA LEU A 11 -29.42 -25.23 -12.21
C LEU A 11 -27.91 -25.53 -12.09
N LEU A 12 -27.33 -26.29 -13.04
CA LEU A 12 -25.90 -26.56 -13.07
C LEU A 12 -25.09 -25.29 -13.38
N LEU A 13 -25.55 -24.45 -14.30
CA LEU A 13 -24.89 -23.17 -14.63
C LEU A 13 -24.96 -22.17 -13.47
N CYS A 14 -26.08 -22.11 -12.74
CA CYS A 14 -26.18 -21.27 -11.54
C CYS A 14 -25.28 -21.77 -10.39
N LEU A 15 -25.17 -23.08 -10.20
CA LEU A 15 -24.32 -23.67 -9.16
C LEU A 15 -22.82 -23.54 -9.47
N THR A 16 -22.43 -23.60 -10.74
CA THR A 16 -21.04 -23.40 -11.14
C THR A 16 -20.64 -21.92 -11.06
N GLY A 17 -21.54 -21.00 -11.43
CA GLY A 17 -21.33 -19.56 -11.28
C GLY A 17 -21.22 -19.14 -9.82
N ALA A 18 -22.12 -19.60 -8.95
CA ALA A 18 -22.06 -19.31 -7.51
C ALA A 18 -20.81 -19.88 -6.83
N ARG A 19 -20.36 -21.08 -7.22
CA ARG A 19 -19.12 -21.66 -6.71
C ARG A 19 -17.87 -20.91 -7.19
N ALA A 20 -17.85 -20.45 -8.43
CA ALA A 20 -16.73 -19.68 -8.97
C ALA A 20 -16.62 -18.29 -8.31
N LEU A 21 -17.75 -17.62 -8.05
CA LEU A 21 -17.79 -16.36 -7.30
C LEU A 21 -17.30 -16.57 -5.86
N ALA A 22 -17.84 -17.53 -5.13
CA ALA A 22 -17.43 -17.82 -3.76
C ALA A 22 -15.95 -18.22 -3.65
N GLN A 23 -15.39 -18.92 -4.64
CA GLN A 23 -13.99 -19.30 -4.67
C GLN A 23 -13.08 -18.11 -4.96
N ASN A 24 -13.51 -17.17 -5.81
CA ASN A 24 -12.80 -15.93 -6.08
C ASN A 24 -12.78 -15.03 -4.84
N ASP A 25 -13.90 -14.89 -4.15
CA ASP A 25 -14.03 -14.10 -2.92
C ASP A 25 -13.14 -14.65 -1.79
N THR A 26 -13.05 -15.98 -1.64
CA THR A 26 -12.17 -16.61 -0.66
C THR A 26 -10.68 -16.35 -0.98
N ALA A 27 -10.29 -16.37 -2.26
CA ALA A 27 -8.93 -16.09 -2.66
C ALA A 27 -8.55 -14.62 -2.43
N VAL A 28 -9.46 -13.68 -2.69
CA VAL A 28 -9.27 -12.25 -2.36
C VAL A 28 -9.11 -12.08 -0.85
N LEU A 29 -9.99 -12.69 -0.06
CA LEU A 29 -9.94 -12.62 1.40
C LEU A 29 -8.60 -13.12 1.93
N HIS A 30 -8.12 -14.26 1.46
CA HIS A 30 -6.81 -14.82 1.86
C HIS A 30 -5.67 -13.82 1.60
N ARG A 31 -5.68 -13.11 0.46
CA ARG A 31 -4.67 -12.08 0.16
C ARG A 31 -4.78 -10.88 1.09
N LEU A 32 -6.01 -10.42 1.38
CA LEU A 32 -6.26 -9.33 2.32
C LEU A 32 -5.87 -9.67 3.76
N GLU A 33 -5.88 -10.96 4.12
CA GLU A 33 -5.48 -11.47 5.43
C GLU A 33 -3.97 -11.81 5.51
N THR A 34 -3.20 -11.58 4.46
CA THR A 34 -1.74 -11.78 4.51
C THR A 34 -1.08 -10.63 5.27
N MET A 35 -0.13 -10.93 6.16
CA MET A 35 0.62 -9.90 6.89
C MET A 35 1.41 -9.01 5.91
N PRO A 36 1.28 -7.68 6.01
CA PRO A 36 2.10 -6.76 5.23
C PRO A 36 3.60 -6.92 5.51
N LEU A 37 4.43 -6.53 4.55
CA LEU A 37 5.88 -6.51 4.72
C LEU A 37 6.30 -5.49 5.80
N HIS A 38 7.57 -5.50 6.17
CA HIS A 38 8.12 -4.54 7.11
C HIS A 38 9.53 -4.10 6.72
N TYR A 39 9.90 -2.92 7.15
CA TYR A 39 11.24 -2.37 7.01
C TYR A 39 11.68 -1.70 8.29
N VAL A 40 12.88 -2.02 8.77
CA VAL A 40 13.50 -1.34 9.91
C VAL A 40 14.41 -0.27 9.36
N VAL A 41 14.00 1.01 9.45
CA VAL A 41 14.73 2.12 8.86
C VAL A 41 15.85 2.59 9.80
N PRO A 42 17.13 2.51 9.38
CA PRO A 42 18.25 2.94 10.19
C PRO A 42 18.30 4.47 10.37
N LYS A 43 18.68 4.93 11.56
CA LYS A 43 19.02 6.34 11.79
C LYS A 43 20.38 6.63 11.19
N THR A 44 20.53 7.79 10.53
CA THR A 44 21.83 8.25 10.00
C THR A 44 22.28 9.54 10.65
N ASP A 45 23.57 9.62 10.97
CA ASP A 45 24.24 10.86 11.41
C ASP A 45 24.85 11.64 10.23
N THR A 46 24.89 11.01 9.05
CA THR A 46 25.42 11.60 7.82
C THR A 46 24.34 11.49 6.74
N PRO A 47 23.61 12.58 6.48
CA PRO A 47 22.58 12.61 5.44
C PRO A 47 23.15 12.28 4.05
N PRO A 48 22.45 11.55 3.20
CA PRO A 48 22.84 11.36 1.81
C PRO A 48 22.76 12.68 1.03
N VAL A 49 23.63 12.82 0.02
CA VAL A 49 23.50 13.87 -0.99
C VAL A 49 22.38 13.48 -1.93
N ILE A 50 21.38 14.35 -2.11
CA ILE A 50 20.25 14.08 -2.98
C ILE A 50 20.58 14.55 -4.40
N ASP A 51 21.21 13.67 -5.19
CA ASP A 51 21.66 13.95 -6.57
C ASP A 51 21.31 12.83 -7.58
N GLY A 52 20.69 11.76 -7.11
CA GLY A 52 20.30 10.58 -7.88
C GLY A 52 21.40 9.51 -7.94
N ASP A 53 22.54 9.71 -7.30
CA ASP A 53 23.62 8.73 -7.24
C ASP A 53 23.55 7.87 -5.97
N LEU A 54 22.98 6.67 -6.07
CA LEU A 54 22.81 5.75 -4.95
C LEU A 54 24.14 5.13 -4.45
N THR A 55 25.27 5.56 -4.96
CA THR A 55 26.59 5.11 -4.49
C THR A 55 27.11 5.90 -3.28
N ASP A 56 26.42 6.96 -2.87
CA ASP A 56 26.75 7.73 -1.67
C ASP A 56 26.99 6.79 -0.47
N PRO A 57 28.07 7.04 0.31
CA PRO A 57 28.41 6.23 1.48
C PRO A 57 27.29 6.09 2.52
N ALA A 58 26.42 7.10 2.68
CA ALA A 58 25.29 7.04 3.60
C ALA A 58 24.38 5.86 3.30
N TRP A 59 24.13 5.58 2.03
CA TRP A 59 23.25 4.49 1.60
C TRP A 59 23.78 3.08 1.87
N LYS A 60 25.05 2.91 2.24
CA LYS A 60 25.64 1.59 2.54
C LYS A 60 25.07 0.95 3.79
N THR A 61 24.53 1.73 4.70
CA THR A 61 23.94 1.27 5.95
C THR A 61 22.47 0.88 5.82
N ALA A 62 21.82 1.30 4.74
CA ALA A 62 20.42 1.00 4.46
C ALA A 62 20.30 -0.32 3.68
N PRO A 63 19.61 -1.35 4.21
CA PRO A 63 19.31 -2.56 3.45
C PRO A 63 18.35 -2.24 2.31
N TRP A 64 18.43 -2.99 1.22
CA TRP A 64 17.40 -2.97 0.19
C TRP A 64 16.16 -3.70 0.66
N THR A 65 14.97 -3.23 0.22
CA THR A 65 13.74 -4.01 0.28
C THR A 65 13.87 -5.22 -0.65
N GLU A 66 12.93 -6.15 -0.55
CA GLU A 66 12.65 -7.13 -1.59
C GLU A 66 12.29 -6.41 -2.89
N TYR A 67 12.44 -7.07 -4.03
CA TYR A 67 11.93 -6.57 -5.30
C TYR A 67 10.41 -6.46 -5.26
N PHE A 68 9.89 -5.46 -5.92
CA PHE A 68 8.45 -5.24 -6.04
C PHE A 68 7.75 -6.44 -6.67
N THR A 69 6.49 -6.63 -6.32
CA THR A 69 5.57 -7.60 -6.86
C THR A 69 4.36 -6.88 -7.47
N ASP A 70 3.49 -7.61 -8.15
CA ASP A 70 2.21 -7.04 -8.55
C ASP A 70 1.38 -6.63 -7.31
N ILE A 71 0.57 -5.58 -7.43
CA ILE A 71 -0.27 -5.08 -6.34
C ILE A 71 -1.25 -6.12 -5.79
N GLU A 72 -1.70 -7.06 -6.62
CA GLU A 72 -2.54 -8.19 -6.20
C GLU A 72 -1.71 -9.39 -5.68
N GLY A 73 -0.37 -9.26 -5.59
CA GLY A 73 0.53 -10.30 -5.15
C GLY A 73 0.61 -11.48 -6.12
N ASP A 74 0.67 -12.69 -5.58
CA ASP A 74 0.83 -13.93 -6.38
C ASP A 74 -0.39 -14.27 -7.27
N ALA A 75 -1.45 -13.47 -7.23
CA ALA A 75 -2.57 -13.61 -8.16
C ALA A 75 -2.22 -13.16 -9.59
N ARG A 76 -1.11 -12.45 -9.75
CA ARG A 76 -0.62 -11.90 -11.02
C ARG A 76 0.80 -12.36 -11.31
N PRO A 77 1.23 -12.27 -12.57
CA PRO A 77 2.63 -12.50 -12.94
C PRO A 77 3.56 -11.54 -12.18
N LYS A 78 4.78 -11.99 -11.94
CA LYS A 78 5.83 -11.13 -11.38
C LYS A 78 6.14 -9.98 -12.34
N PRO A 79 6.55 -8.80 -11.81
CA PRO A 79 7.03 -7.68 -12.60
C PRO A 79 8.08 -8.09 -13.64
N THR A 80 7.99 -7.52 -14.83
CA THR A 80 8.98 -7.76 -15.89
C THR A 80 10.30 -7.07 -15.58
N TYR A 81 10.25 -5.91 -14.88
CA TYR A 81 11.41 -5.11 -14.52
C TYR A 81 11.52 -5.01 -13.00
N HIS A 82 12.75 -5.05 -12.49
CA HIS A 82 12.99 -4.99 -11.06
C HIS A 82 12.90 -3.56 -10.53
N THR A 83 12.28 -3.44 -9.37
CA THR A 83 12.28 -2.21 -8.57
C THR A 83 12.54 -2.57 -7.13
N ARG A 84 13.33 -1.77 -6.43
CA ARG A 84 13.59 -1.90 -4.99
C ARG A 84 13.92 -0.56 -4.38
N VAL A 85 13.74 -0.47 -3.07
CA VAL A 85 13.89 0.76 -2.30
C VAL A 85 14.79 0.52 -1.10
N LYS A 86 15.44 1.56 -0.62
CA LYS A 86 16.08 1.60 0.69
C LYS A 86 15.82 2.95 1.34
N MET A 87 15.84 2.96 2.67
CA MET A 87 15.48 4.12 3.46
C MET A 87 16.47 4.39 4.57
N LEU A 88 16.61 5.67 4.92
CA LEU A 88 17.31 6.18 6.10
C LEU A 88 16.46 7.28 6.74
N TRP A 89 16.74 7.64 7.97
CA TRP A 89 16.09 8.77 8.61
C TRP A 89 17.05 9.52 9.54
N ASP A 90 16.76 10.80 9.77
CA ASP A 90 17.30 11.61 10.83
C ASP A 90 16.18 12.43 11.52
N ASP A 91 16.52 13.34 12.39
CA ASP A 91 15.54 14.11 13.15
C ASP A 91 14.76 15.13 12.28
N GLN A 92 15.12 15.28 11.00
CA GLN A 92 14.49 16.23 10.08
C GLN A 92 13.85 15.60 8.86
N TYR A 93 14.40 14.47 8.37
CA TYR A 93 14.03 13.88 7.08
C TYR A 93 13.87 12.36 7.16
N LEU A 94 12.89 11.87 6.38
CA LEU A 94 12.89 10.51 5.87
C LEU A 94 13.56 10.52 4.50
N TYR A 95 14.65 9.75 4.34
CA TYR A 95 15.38 9.59 3.08
C TYR A 95 14.93 8.31 2.39
N ILE A 96 14.64 8.38 1.09
CA ILE A 96 14.22 7.25 0.28
C ILE A 96 15.07 7.22 -0.98
N ALA A 97 15.61 6.06 -1.32
CA ALA A 97 16.31 5.81 -2.57
C ALA A 97 15.67 4.62 -3.29
N ALA A 98 15.29 4.81 -4.54
CA ALA A 98 14.71 3.78 -5.39
C ALA A 98 15.59 3.51 -6.61
N GLU A 99 15.71 2.25 -6.99
CA GLU A 99 16.32 1.77 -8.22
C GLU A 99 15.26 1.08 -9.07
N LEU A 100 15.07 1.56 -10.29
CA LEU A 100 14.08 1.07 -11.22
C LEU A 100 14.79 0.59 -12.50
N GLU A 101 14.74 -0.72 -12.78
CA GLU A 101 15.12 -1.26 -14.07
C GLU A 101 14.09 -0.84 -15.13
N GLU A 102 14.54 -0.23 -16.22
CA GLU A 102 13.65 0.30 -17.26
C GLU A 102 14.41 0.38 -18.59
N PRO A 103 14.09 -0.50 -19.55
CA PRO A 103 14.77 -0.46 -20.85
C PRO A 103 14.32 0.66 -21.77
N ASN A 104 13.22 1.35 -21.44
CA ASN A 104 12.60 2.39 -22.25
C ASN A 104 12.24 3.58 -21.38
N VAL A 105 13.23 4.36 -20.93
CA VAL A 105 12.96 5.51 -20.06
C VAL A 105 12.29 6.63 -20.84
N TRP A 106 11.04 6.91 -20.49
CA TRP A 106 10.28 7.98 -21.08
C TRP A 106 9.45 8.75 -20.04
N ALA A 107 9.21 10.03 -20.29
CA ALA A 107 8.31 10.89 -19.56
C ALA A 107 7.95 12.13 -20.39
N TYR A 108 6.69 12.55 -20.31
CA TYR A 108 6.18 13.69 -21.06
C TYR A 108 5.44 14.71 -20.19
N ILE A 109 4.98 14.35 -18.99
CA ILE A 109 4.28 15.23 -18.07
C ILE A 109 5.28 16.14 -17.36
N GLN A 110 5.08 17.46 -17.48
CA GLN A 110 6.07 18.47 -17.07
C GLN A 110 5.57 19.41 -15.97
N ASN A 111 4.26 19.58 -15.83
CA ASN A 111 3.72 20.53 -14.86
C ASN A 111 3.49 19.84 -13.52
N HIS A 112 3.83 20.54 -12.45
CA HIS A 112 3.51 20.14 -11.10
C HIS A 112 1.99 19.97 -10.93
N ASP A 113 1.56 18.99 -10.15
CA ASP A 113 0.15 18.61 -9.94
C ASP A 113 -0.61 18.08 -11.17
N GLU A 114 0.06 17.86 -12.31
CA GLU A 114 -0.50 16.97 -13.31
C GLU A 114 -0.44 15.52 -12.83
N ILE A 115 -1.40 14.71 -13.26
CA ILE A 115 -1.48 13.28 -12.87
C ILE A 115 -0.28 12.52 -13.46
N VAL A 116 0.76 12.35 -12.64
CA VAL A 116 2.08 11.84 -13.04
C VAL A 116 2.04 10.37 -13.41
N PHE A 117 1.21 9.54 -12.78
CA PHE A 117 1.09 8.11 -13.13
C PHE A 117 0.60 7.85 -14.57
N ARG A 118 0.27 8.89 -15.33
CA ARG A 118 0.06 8.76 -16.78
C ARG A 118 1.36 8.60 -17.56
N ASP A 119 2.51 8.91 -17.00
CA ASP A 119 3.82 8.44 -17.43
C ASP A 119 4.17 7.16 -16.64
N ASN A 120 5.34 6.54 -16.92
CA ASN A 120 5.96 5.63 -15.96
C ASN A 120 6.46 6.46 -14.79
N ASP A 121 6.20 6.01 -13.56
CA ASP A 121 6.53 6.78 -12.37
C ASP A 121 6.98 5.92 -11.19
N PHE A 122 7.30 6.59 -10.10
CA PHE A 122 7.56 6.01 -8.79
C PHE A 122 6.79 6.79 -7.75
N GLU A 123 6.05 6.07 -6.92
CA GLU A 123 5.12 6.63 -5.94
C GLU A 123 5.51 6.22 -4.52
N VAL A 124 5.29 7.12 -3.58
CA VAL A 124 5.49 6.91 -2.15
C VAL A 124 4.21 7.24 -1.40
N PHE A 125 3.72 6.29 -0.62
CA PHE A 125 2.54 6.43 0.22
C PHE A 125 2.94 6.32 1.68
N ILE A 126 2.61 7.32 2.51
CA ILE A 126 3.05 7.42 3.90
C ILE A 126 1.87 7.72 4.82
N ASN A 127 1.68 6.89 5.86
CA ASN A 127 0.74 7.13 6.95
C ASN A 127 1.51 7.15 8.28
N PRO A 128 1.84 8.35 8.80
CA PRO A 128 2.76 8.51 9.93
C PRO A 128 2.20 8.08 11.28
N ASP A 129 0.89 8.08 11.46
CA ASP A 129 0.21 7.72 12.73
C ASP A 129 -0.36 6.28 12.73
N ASN A 130 -0.22 5.56 11.59
CA ASN A 130 -0.65 4.16 11.45
C ASN A 130 -2.14 3.95 11.81
N ASP A 131 -2.98 4.94 11.49
CA ASP A 131 -4.42 4.91 11.72
C ASP A 131 -5.26 4.50 10.50
N ALA A 132 -4.58 4.29 9.35
CA ALA A 132 -5.14 4.00 8.03
C ALA A 132 -5.98 5.16 7.43
N ARG A 133 -5.68 6.40 7.87
CA ARG A 133 -6.26 7.67 7.44
C ARG A 133 -5.15 8.71 7.34
N HIS A 134 -5.48 9.96 6.98
CA HIS A 134 -4.56 11.09 7.05
C HIS A 134 -3.19 10.78 6.46
N TYR A 135 -3.16 10.27 5.24
CA TYR A 135 -1.93 9.83 4.59
C TYR A 135 -1.53 10.73 3.42
N PHE A 136 -0.28 10.61 3.05
CA PHE A 136 0.38 11.41 2.02
C PHE A 136 0.79 10.53 0.86
N GLU A 137 0.76 11.09 -0.34
CA GLU A 137 1.17 10.47 -1.57
C GLU A 137 2.08 11.42 -2.33
N ILE A 138 3.18 10.91 -2.88
CA ILE A 138 4.15 11.67 -3.67
C ILE A 138 4.55 10.81 -4.86
N GLU A 139 4.18 11.24 -6.07
CA GLU A 139 4.54 10.61 -7.32
C GLU A 139 5.65 11.39 -8.04
N ILE A 140 6.54 10.71 -8.75
CA ILE A 140 7.59 11.32 -9.56
C ILE A 140 7.82 10.54 -10.86
N ASN A 141 7.95 11.23 -11.98
CA ASN A 141 8.38 10.65 -13.25
C ASN A 141 9.89 10.85 -13.50
N ALA A 142 10.40 10.28 -14.58
CA ALA A 142 11.82 10.32 -14.93
C ALA A 142 12.37 11.72 -15.22
N ILE A 143 11.54 12.75 -15.41
CA ILE A 143 11.93 14.15 -15.58
C ILE A 143 11.73 15.00 -14.32
N LYS A 144 11.46 14.37 -13.19
CA LYS A 144 11.30 14.97 -11.85
C LYS A 144 10.03 15.81 -11.67
N THR A 145 9.01 15.59 -12.49
CA THR A 145 7.69 16.17 -12.24
C THR A 145 7.08 15.49 -11.04
N ILE A 146 6.51 16.26 -10.13
CA ILE A 146 5.84 15.79 -8.92
C ILE A 146 4.33 15.97 -9.06
N PHE A 147 3.61 14.99 -8.58
CA PHE A 147 2.23 15.09 -8.15
C PHE A 147 2.20 14.65 -6.69
N ASP A 148 1.84 15.54 -5.78
CA ASP A 148 1.80 15.24 -4.36
C ASP A 148 0.47 15.69 -3.75
N LEU A 149 -0.03 14.91 -2.81
CA LEU A 149 -1.36 15.14 -2.26
C LEU A 149 -1.51 14.56 -0.85
N PHE A 150 -2.48 15.09 -0.14
CA PHE A 150 -2.90 14.59 1.16
C PHE A 150 -4.32 14.02 1.08
N LEU A 151 -4.51 12.83 1.65
CA LEU A 151 -5.82 12.20 1.76
C LEU A 151 -6.24 12.05 3.22
N PRO A 152 -7.31 12.75 3.65
CA PRO A 152 -7.87 12.57 4.99
C PRO A 152 -8.46 11.17 5.19
N GLU A 153 -8.99 10.57 4.12
CA GLU A 153 -9.61 9.26 4.09
C GLU A 153 -9.31 8.56 2.76
N PRO A 154 -9.23 7.23 2.72
CA PRO A 154 -9.20 6.48 1.46
C PRO A 154 -10.42 6.75 0.58
N TYR A 155 -10.23 6.75 -0.74
CA TYR A 155 -11.33 6.94 -1.69
C TYR A 155 -12.46 5.93 -1.51
N SER A 156 -12.14 4.68 -1.16
CA SER A 156 -13.10 3.61 -0.89
C SER A 156 -14.00 3.88 0.32
N ARG A 157 -13.60 4.81 1.19
CA ARG A 157 -14.34 5.25 2.38
C ARG A 157 -14.96 6.64 2.21
N GLY A 158 -15.04 7.14 0.97
CA GLY A 158 -15.63 8.44 0.66
C GLY A 158 -14.67 9.62 0.78
N GLY A 159 -13.38 9.37 0.92
CA GLY A 159 -12.33 10.39 0.94
C GLY A 159 -12.13 11.08 -0.40
N GLY A 160 -11.53 12.26 -0.35
CA GLY A 160 -11.09 13.03 -1.50
C GLY A 160 -9.70 13.59 -1.26
N ALA A 161 -8.90 13.68 -2.32
CA ALA A 161 -7.55 14.21 -2.23
C ALA A 161 -7.54 15.74 -2.11
N LEU A 162 -6.64 16.25 -1.27
CA LEU A 162 -6.24 17.65 -1.25
C LEU A 162 -4.99 17.79 -2.14
N ILE A 163 -5.21 18.04 -3.43
CA ILE A 163 -4.16 18.20 -4.44
C ILE A 163 -3.35 19.49 -4.20
N SER A 164 -3.91 20.48 -3.52
CA SER A 164 -3.21 21.72 -3.16
C SER A 164 -2.27 21.58 -1.96
N TRP A 165 -2.08 20.36 -1.44
CA TRP A 165 -1.05 20.09 -0.46
C TRP A 165 0.29 19.84 -1.16
N ASP A 166 1.33 20.52 -0.73
CA ASP A 166 2.69 20.33 -1.21
C ASP A 166 3.59 19.78 -0.11
N ALA A 167 4.45 18.84 -0.44
CA ALA A 167 5.53 18.36 0.43
C ALA A 167 6.60 19.46 0.60
N THR A 168 6.25 20.51 1.33
CA THR A 168 7.06 21.72 1.50
C THR A 168 8.47 21.39 1.98
N GLY A 169 9.48 21.78 1.20
CA GLY A 169 10.88 21.50 1.49
C GLY A 169 11.37 20.13 1.03
N LEU A 170 10.55 19.38 0.28
CA LEU A 170 10.97 18.15 -0.38
C LEU A 170 12.21 18.39 -1.25
N ARG A 171 13.28 17.64 -1.00
CA ARG A 171 14.41 17.53 -1.92
C ARG A 171 14.30 16.25 -2.69
N LYS A 172 14.51 16.33 -4.01
CA LYS A 172 14.35 15.21 -4.92
C LYS A 172 15.38 15.21 -6.02
N ALA A 173 15.82 14.05 -6.43
CA ALA A 173 16.69 13.86 -7.57
C ALA A 173 16.31 12.62 -8.35
N VAL A 174 16.49 12.69 -9.66
CA VAL A 174 16.37 11.55 -10.58
C VAL A 174 17.63 11.51 -11.42
N ARG A 175 18.18 10.31 -11.59
CA ARG A 175 19.26 10.04 -12.53
C ARG A 175 18.85 8.94 -13.49
N ILE A 176 18.96 9.24 -14.79
CA ILE A 176 18.69 8.27 -15.85
C ILE A 176 20.00 7.55 -16.20
N ASN A 177 19.97 6.24 -16.22
CA ASN A 177 21.07 5.40 -16.67
C ASN A 177 20.78 4.90 -18.09
N GLY A 178 20.84 5.81 -19.04
CA GLY A 178 20.44 5.67 -20.42
C GLY A 178 20.11 7.01 -21.05
N THR A 179 19.14 7.04 -21.93
CA THR A 179 18.65 8.23 -22.63
C THR A 179 17.15 8.41 -22.45
N LEU A 180 16.73 9.65 -22.26
CA LEU A 180 15.31 9.97 -22.08
C LEU A 180 14.60 10.09 -23.43
N ASN A 181 13.45 9.44 -23.55
CA ASN A 181 12.57 9.58 -24.73
C ASN A 181 13.22 9.21 -26.08
N ASP A 182 14.25 8.37 -26.07
CA ASP A 182 14.94 7.92 -27.28
C ASP A 182 14.71 6.42 -27.53
N PRO A 183 13.81 6.02 -28.42
CA PRO A 183 13.51 4.61 -28.68
C PRO A 183 14.54 3.91 -29.59
N ARG A 184 15.70 4.49 -29.84
CA ARG A 184 16.74 3.93 -30.71
C ARG A 184 17.79 3.11 -29.95
N ASP A 185 17.82 3.21 -28.65
CA ASP A 185 18.70 2.46 -27.76
C ASP A 185 17.90 1.68 -26.69
N THR A 186 18.60 1.09 -25.76
CA THR A 186 18.03 0.38 -24.63
C THR A 186 18.67 0.88 -23.36
N ASP A 187 17.86 1.40 -22.46
CA ASP A 187 18.31 1.94 -21.18
C ASP A 187 18.58 0.84 -20.16
N LYS A 188 19.19 1.21 -19.05
CA LYS A 188 19.33 0.33 -17.88
C LYS A 188 18.28 0.64 -16.82
N GLY A 189 17.75 1.85 -16.83
CA GLY A 189 16.75 2.30 -15.88
C GLY A 189 17.05 3.69 -15.32
N TRP A 190 16.46 3.98 -14.20
CA TRP A 190 16.60 5.25 -13.52
C TRP A 190 16.55 5.08 -11.99
N THR A 191 17.02 6.09 -11.29
CA THR A 191 17.05 6.12 -9.83
C THR A 191 16.32 7.36 -9.34
N VAL A 192 15.74 7.25 -8.15
CA VAL A 192 15.10 8.35 -7.45
C VAL A 192 15.73 8.49 -6.07
N GLU A 193 15.94 9.70 -5.65
CA GLU A 193 16.23 10.03 -4.26
C GLU A 193 15.30 11.10 -3.75
N TYR A 194 14.78 10.87 -2.55
CA TYR A 194 14.00 11.85 -1.79
C TYR A 194 14.65 12.12 -0.44
N ALA A 195 14.57 13.39 -0.01
CA ALA A 195 14.61 13.78 1.40
C ALA A 195 13.29 14.46 1.72
N ILE A 196 12.37 13.73 2.36
CA ILE A 196 11.04 14.19 2.72
C ILE A 196 11.11 14.81 4.11
N PRO A 197 10.83 16.12 4.27
CA PRO A 197 10.83 16.72 5.60
C PRO A 197 9.74 16.09 6.47
N ILE A 198 10.08 15.61 7.66
CA ILE A 198 9.11 15.04 8.60
C ILE A 198 8.04 16.09 8.94
N SER A 199 8.41 17.37 9.00
CA SER A 199 7.48 18.46 9.23
C SER A 199 6.43 18.65 8.14
N SER A 200 6.66 18.20 6.91
CA SER A 200 5.69 18.30 5.82
C SER A 200 4.65 17.19 5.83
N ILE A 201 4.97 16.05 6.41
CA ILE A 201 4.09 14.87 6.51
C ILE A 201 3.55 14.66 7.93
N SER A 202 3.40 15.74 8.68
CA SER A 202 2.85 15.73 10.03
C SER A 202 1.46 16.33 10.04
N MET A 203 0.57 15.73 10.83
CA MET A 203 -0.80 16.21 11.03
C MET A 203 -1.03 16.65 12.48
N GLY A 204 -1.87 17.66 12.68
CA GLY A 204 -2.30 18.08 14.00
C GLY A 204 -1.41 19.14 14.65
N ASN A 205 -1.18 19.06 15.96
CA ASN A 205 -0.60 20.12 16.78
C ASN A 205 0.92 20.28 16.67
N GLY A 206 1.52 19.79 15.64
CA GLY A 206 2.96 19.87 15.34
C GLY A 206 3.51 18.57 14.79
N PRO A 207 4.73 18.60 14.23
CA PRO A 207 5.35 17.39 13.71
C PRO A 207 5.67 16.44 14.87
N GLU A 208 5.07 15.26 14.83
CA GLU A 208 5.59 14.15 15.61
C GLU A 208 6.85 13.65 14.92
N THR A 209 7.99 14.19 15.33
CA THR A 209 9.27 13.64 14.90
C THR A 209 9.34 12.19 15.36
N PRO A 210 9.57 11.22 14.46
CA PRO A 210 9.69 9.85 14.87
C PRO A 210 10.86 9.68 15.83
N HIS A 211 10.71 8.75 16.75
CA HIS A 211 11.75 8.35 17.70
C HIS A 211 12.02 6.84 17.53
N PRO A 212 13.13 6.34 18.05
CA PRO A 212 13.37 4.91 18.03
C PRO A 212 12.19 4.13 18.63
N GLY A 213 11.65 3.19 17.84
CA GLY A 213 10.44 2.43 18.17
C GLY A 213 9.14 3.01 17.58
N SER A 214 9.14 4.19 16.98
CA SER A 214 7.99 4.70 16.22
C SER A 214 7.66 3.76 15.07
N LEU A 215 6.37 3.56 14.82
CA LEU A 215 5.86 2.64 13.79
C LEU A 215 4.91 3.40 12.86
N TRP A 216 5.30 3.55 11.60
CA TRP A 216 4.47 4.12 10.55
C TRP A 216 3.99 3.05 9.57
N ARG A 217 3.11 3.43 8.65
CA ARG A 217 2.82 2.67 7.44
C ARG A 217 3.42 3.37 6.24
N ILE A 218 4.03 2.60 5.36
CA ILE A 218 4.60 3.08 4.11
C ILE A 218 4.42 2.04 3.02
N ASN A 219 4.19 2.48 1.81
CA ASN A 219 4.32 1.61 0.64
C ASN A 219 4.88 2.40 -0.53
N PHE A 220 5.32 1.66 -1.51
CA PHE A 220 5.86 2.19 -2.74
C PHE A 220 5.15 1.52 -3.90
N SER A 221 4.86 2.29 -4.94
CA SER A 221 4.34 1.80 -6.20
C SER A 221 5.22 2.25 -7.35
N ARG A 222 5.21 1.49 -8.41
CA ARG A 222 5.69 1.85 -9.72
C ARG A 222 4.55 1.61 -10.69
N VAL A 223 4.09 2.66 -11.34
CA VAL A 223 3.22 2.52 -12.50
C VAL A 223 4.09 2.30 -13.73
N GLU A 224 3.79 1.22 -14.44
CA GLU A 224 4.50 0.84 -15.66
C GLU A 224 3.51 0.66 -16.80
N TRP A 225 3.74 1.35 -17.91
CA TRP A 225 2.93 1.25 -19.11
C TRP A 225 3.63 0.45 -20.19
N ASP A 226 2.94 -0.53 -20.76
CA ASP A 226 3.39 -1.13 -22.01
C ASP A 226 3.42 -0.08 -23.10
N THR A 227 4.54 0.01 -23.83
CA THR A 227 4.73 1.00 -24.91
C THR A 227 4.99 0.38 -26.26
N ASP A 228 4.62 1.11 -27.30
CA ASP A 228 5.04 0.92 -28.68
C ASP A 228 5.83 2.16 -29.14
N VAL A 229 6.52 2.06 -30.28
CA VAL A 229 7.20 3.21 -30.89
C VAL A 229 6.41 3.65 -32.12
N ARG A 230 6.00 4.93 -32.14
CA ARG A 230 5.34 5.57 -33.31
C ARG A 230 5.99 6.92 -33.59
N ASP A 231 6.38 7.14 -34.82
CA ASP A 231 7.03 8.38 -35.23
C ASP A 231 8.24 8.78 -34.39
N GLY A 232 9.02 7.76 -33.94
CA GLY A 232 10.20 7.94 -33.11
C GLY A 232 9.92 8.34 -31.66
N LYS A 233 8.73 8.10 -31.15
CA LYS A 233 8.31 8.39 -29.77
C LYS A 233 7.69 7.16 -29.12
N TYR A 234 7.87 7.04 -27.83
CA TYR A 234 7.11 6.07 -27.02
C TYR A 234 5.65 6.50 -26.94
N VAL A 235 4.74 5.55 -27.18
CA VAL A 235 3.30 5.70 -27.01
C VAL A 235 2.76 4.50 -26.26
N LYS A 236 1.77 4.69 -25.42
CA LYS A 236 1.13 3.59 -24.69
C LYS A 236 0.53 2.59 -25.68
N ARG A 237 0.75 1.31 -25.42
CA ARG A 237 0.21 0.21 -26.22
C ARG A 237 -1.30 0.18 -26.14
N THR A 238 -1.94 -0.11 -27.25
CA THR A 238 -3.38 -0.25 -27.35
C THR A 238 -3.76 -1.70 -27.66
N ASP A 239 -4.87 -2.13 -27.12
CA ASP A 239 -5.48 -3.40 -27.49
C ASP A 239 -5.86 -3.38 -29.00
N PRO A 240 -5.40 -4.36 -29.78
CA PRO A 240 -5.62 -4.35 -31.23
C PRO A 240 -7.10 -4.50 -31.64
N GLN A 241 -7.94 -5.04 -30.79
CA GLN A 241 -9.37 -5.27 -31.06
C GLN A 241 -10.22 -4.07 -30.65
N THR A 242 -9.98 -3.54 -29.44
CA THR A 242 -10.80 -2.47 -28.86
C THR A 242 -10.23 -1.07 -29.13
N GLN A 243 -8.96 -0.96 -29.55
CA GLN A 243 -8.21 0.28 -29.74
C GLN A 243 -8.12 1.14 -28.46
N ARG A 244 -8.41 0.57 -27.29
CA ARG A 244 -8.23 1.23 -26.00
C ARG A 244 -6.79 1.01 -25.51
N THR A 245 -6.25 2.00 -24.83
CA THR A 245 -4.96 1.83 -24.11
C THR A 245 -5.05 0.63 -23.18
N LEU A 246 -4.03 -0.23 -23.19
CA LEU A 246 -3.92 -1.29 -22.18
C LEU A 246 -3.81 -0.67 -20.80
N PRO A 247 -4.33 -1.32 -19.76
CA PRO A 247 -4.15 -0.85 -18.39
C PRO A 247 -2.66 -0.83 -18.02
N GLU A 248 -2.31 0.04 -17.13
CA GLU A 248 -1.01 0.08 -16.48
C GLU A 248 -0.78 -1.16 -15.60
N HIS A 249 0.48 -1.49 -15.39
CA HIS A 249 0.93 -2.39 -14.34
C HIS A 249 1.16 -1.57 -13.06
N ASN A 250 0.67 -2.07 -11.94
CA ASN A 250 0.89 -1.49 -10.62
C ASN A 250 1.77 -2.45 -9.82
N TRP A 251 3.07 -2.15 -9.76
CA TRP A 251 4.03 -2.96 -9.02
C TRP A 251 4.41 -2.29 -7.72
N VAL A 252 4.30 -3.02 -6.62
CA VAL A 252 4.42 -2.48 -5.27
C VAL A 252 5.41 -3.25 -4.42
N TRP A 253 5.95 -2.59 -3.41
CA TRP A 253 6.77 -3.26 -2.41
C TRP A 253 5.95 -4.23 -1.55
N SER A 254 4.93 -3.75 -0.84
CA SER A 254 4.05 -4.59 -0.02
C SER A 254 2.71 -4.80 -0.73
N PRO A 255 2.39 -6.03 -1.20
CA PRO A 255 1.19 -6.28 -1.99
C PRO A 255 -0.09 -6.00 -1.20
N GLN A 256 -1.04 -5.34 -1.87
CA GLN A 256 -2.33 -4.98 -1.28
C GLN A 256 -3.31 -6.15 -1.27
N GLY A 257 -3.16 -7.09 -2.22
CA GLY A 257 -4.10 -8.20 -2.45
C GLY A 257 -5.29 -7.84 -3.33
N VAL A 258 -5.44 -6.56 -3.66
CA VAL A 258 -6.46 -5.99 -4.55
C VAL A 258 -5.85 -4.89 -5.40
N ILE A 259 -6.46 -4.59 -6.55
CA ILE A 259 -6.02 -3.51 -7.44
C ILE A 259 -6.48 -2.14 -6.89
N ASN A 260 -5.92 -1.74 -5.78
CA ASN A 260 -6.17 -0.42 -5.19
C ASN A 260 -5.03 -0.05 -4.24
N MET A 261 -4.30 1.02 -4.55
CA MET A 261 -3.19 1.49 -3.73
C MET A 261 -3.65 2.14 -2.41
N HIS A 262 -4.88 2.67 -2.37
CA HIS A 262 -5.43 3.38 -1.22
C HIS A 262 -6.07 2.44 -0.17
N TYR A 263 -5.27 1.50 0.30
CA TYR A 263 -5.53 0.59 1.42
C TYR A 263 -4.41 0.72 2.46
N PRO A 264 -4.34 1.86 3.21
CA PRO A 264 -3.23 2.16 4.12
C PRO A 264 -2.97 1.07 5.15
N GLU A 265 -4.00 0.37 5.58
CA GLU A 265 -3.90 -0.78 6.49
C GLU A 265 -3.16 -1.98 5.88
N ARG A 266 -2.98 -2.00 4.55
CA ARG A 266 -2.25 -3.03 3.81
C ARG A 266 -0.82 -2.65 3.46
N TRP A 267 -0.44 -1.39 3.69
CA TRP A 267 0.93 -0.95 3.47
C TRP A 267 1.90 -1.60 4.46
N GLY A 268 3.16 -1.69 4.07
CA GLY A 268 4.21 -2.22 4.91
C GLY A 268 4.39 -1.43 6.22
N TYR A 269 4.92 -2.08 7.22
CA TYR A 269 5.31 -1.44 8.47
C TYR A 269 6.69 -0.81 8.33
N LEU A 270 6.86 0.43 8.78
CA LEU A 270 8.13 1.14 8.88
C LEU A 270 8.47 1.35 10.35
N LEU A 271 9.45 0.59 10.86
CA LEU A 271 9.94 0.73 12.23
C LEU A 271 11.18 1.60 12.24
N PHE A 272 11.16 2.70 12.99
CA PHE A 272 12.29 3.61 13.13
C PHE A 272 13.31 3.04 14.13
N ALA A 273 14.51 2.70 13.65
CA ALA A 273 15.62 2.26 14.50
C ALA A 273 16.37 3.45 15.09
N GLY A 274 16.94 3.27 16.28
CA GLY A 274 17.91 4.20 16.87
C GLY A 274 19.32 4.05 16.26
N ALA A 275 20.29 4.74 16.84
CA ALA A 275 21.70 4.52 16.52
C ALA A 275 22.15 3.11 16.95
N GLY A 276 22.98 2.47 16.12
CA GLY A 276 23.51 1.13 16.37
C GLY A 276 22.88 0.02 15.57
N ALA A 277 22.91 -1.22 16.10
CA ALA A 277 22.33 -2.36 15.41
C ALA A 277 20.80 -2.22 15.29
N ALA A 278 20.26 -2.52 14.10
CA ALA A 278 18.83 -2.53 13.89
C ALA A 278 18.15 -3.56 14.81
N PRO A 279 17.04 -3.19 15.47
CA PRO A 279 16.26 -4.14 16.27
C PRO A 279 15.62 -5.20 15.37
N GLU A 280 15.33 -6.36 15.94
CA GLU A 280 14.44 -7.32 15.29
C GLU A 280 13.03 -6.74 15.23
N PHE A 281 12.38 -6.86 14.07
CA PHE A 281 11.02 -6.39 13.90
C PHE A 281 10.04 -7.32 14.60
N THR A 282 9.27 -6.77 15.52
CA THR A 282 8.16 -7.45 16.16
C THR A 282 6.97 -6.53 16.34
N LEU A 283 5.78 -7.01 16.01
CA LEU A 283 4.56 -6.25 16.26
C LEU A 283 4.18 -6.31 17.72
N SER A 284 3.83 -5.16 18.30
CA SER A 284 3.23 -5.10 19.63
C SER A 284 1.89 -5.82 19.66
N LEU A 285 1.44 -6.23 20.86
CA LEU A 285 0.11 -6.81 21.02
C LEU A 285 -0.98 -5.89 20.48
N SER A 286 -0.86 -4.58 20.71
CA SER A 286 -1.79 -3.58 20.19
C SER A 286 -1.92 -3.65 18.66
N GLU A 287 -0.80 -3.74 17.93
CA GLU A 287 -0.82 -3.85 16.46
C GLU A 287 -1.44 -5.18 15.99
N LYS A 288 -1.17 -6.27 16.70
CA LYS A 288 -1.79 -7.57 16.40
C LYS A 288 -3.30 -7.57 16.63
N LEU A 289 -3.77 -6.87 17.67
CA LEU A 289 -5.21 -6.66 17.92
C LEU A 289 -5.85 -5.85 16.79
N LYS A 290 -5.22 -4.74 16.37
CA LYS A 290 -5.69 -3.95 15.22
C LYS A 290 -5.73 -4.76 13.92
N TYR A 291 -4.69 -5.57 13.67
CA TYR A 291 -4.65 -6.45 12.52
C TYR A 291 -5.82 -7.44 12.50
N GLY A 292 -6.14 -8.07 13.62
CA GLY A 292 -7.30 -8.96 13.73
C GLY A 292 -8.63 -8.25 13.49
N LEU A 293 -8.77 -6.98 13.89
CA LEU A 293 -9.96 -6.18 13.58
C LEU A 293 -10.08 -5.89 12.08
N TRP A 294 -8.97 -5.69 11.36
CA TRP A 294 -8.99 -5.55 9.91
C TRP A 294 -9.44 -6.85 9.21
N ILE A 295 -9.09 -8.02 9.75
CA ILE A 295 -9.62 -9.31 9.25
C ILE A 295 -11.14 -9.34 9.40
N ILE A 296 -11.68 -8.94 10.57
CA ILE A 296 -13.13 -8.84 10.76
C ILE A 296 -13.76 -7.86 9.75
N TYR A 297 -13.12 -6.70 9.55
CA TYR A 297 -13.59 -5.69 8.61
C TYR A 297 -13.73 -6.26 7.18
N TYR A 298 -12.75 -6.99 6.67
CA TYR A 298 -12.81 -7.58 5.35
C TYR A 298 -13.87 -8.66 5.26
N ARG A 299 -13.99 -9.51 6.28
CA ARG A 299 -14.99 -10.58 6.33
C ARG A 299 -16.41 -10.05 6.44
N GLU A 300 -16.61 -8.99 7.20
CA GLU A 300 -17.92 -8.31 7.27
C GLU A 300 -18.30 -7.64 5.95
N ASN A 301 -17.37 -6.99 5.27
CA ASN A 301 -17.63 -6.40 3.97
C ASN A 301 -17.98 -7.47 2.91
N LEU A 302 -17.27 -8.60 2.93
CA LEU A 302 -17.57 -9.73 2.05
C LEU A 302 -18.94 -10.33 2.38
N TYR A 303 -19.24 -10.57 3.66
CA TYR A 303 -20.53 -11.06 4.12
C TYR A 303 -21.68 -10.12 3.71
N HIS A 304 -21.48 -8.81 3.90
CA HIS A 304 -22.46 -7.79 3.49
C HIS A 304 -22.68 -7.78 1.98
N SER A 305 -21.61 -7.89 1.19
CA SER A 305 -21.70 -7.97 -0.28
C SER A 305 -22.53 -9.16 -0.74
N ALA A 306 -22.43 -10.30 -0.07
CA ALA A 306 -23.15 -11.53 -0.40
C ALA A 306 -24.58 -11.58 0.12
N SER A 307 -24.84 -11.03 1.32
CA SER A 307 -26.12 -11.18 2.06
C SER A 307 -26.98 -9.91 2.08
N GLY A 308 -26.40 -8.74 1.76
CA GLY A 308 -27.05 -7.43 1.87
C GLY A 308 -27.18 -6.91 3.30
N GLN A 309 -26.51 -7.50 4.27
CA GLN A 309 -26.50 -7.09 5.67
C GLN A 309 -25.21 -7.48 6.38
N TYR A 310 -24.86 -6.79 7.47
CA TYR A 310 -23.79 -7.19 8.38
C TYR A 310 -24.27 -8.22 9.40
N THR A 311 -23.35 -8.92 10.09
CA THR A 311 -23.68 -9.96 11.07
C THR A 311 -22.97 -9.77 12.40
N ALA A 312 -23.66 -10.03 13.53
CA ALA A 312 -23.06 -10.11 14.84
C ALA A 312 -22.52 -11.52 15.17
N ASP A 313 -22.74 -12.48 14.28
CA ASP A 313 -22.34 -13.88 14.48
C ASP A 313 -20.93 -14.10 13.90
N LEU A 314 -19.93 -14.10 14.80
CA LEU A 314 -18.53 -14.36 14.45
C LEU A 314 -18.33 -15.71 13.73
N GLY A 315 -19.17 -16.72 14.06
CA GLY A 315 -19.11 -18.02 13.40
C GLY A 315 -19.46 -17.94 11.91
N GLN A 316 -20.37 -17.04 11.50
CA GLN A 316 -20.66 -16.77 10.08
C GLN A 316 -19.49 -16.08 9.38
N LEU A 317 -18.66 -15.37 10.12
CA LEU A 317 -17.42 -14.77 9.63
C LEU A 317 -16.23 -15.76 9.70
N GLY A 318 -16.42 -16.96 10.23
CA GLY A 318 -15.35 -17.95 10.43
C GLY A 318 -14.31 -17.51 11.47
N ILE A 319 -14.76 -16.82 12.52
CA ILE A 319 -13.91 -16.30 13.60
C ILE A 319 -14.38 -16.87 14.92
N ASP A 320 -13.45 -17.38 15.72
CA ASP A 320 -13.73 -17.80 17.09
C ASP A 320 -13.83 -16.58 18.01
N SER A 321 -14.83 -16.58 18.90
CA SER A 321 -15.05 -15.44 19.82
C SER A 321 -13.97 -15.30 20.90
N VAL A 322 -13.17 -16.34 21.12
CA VAL A 322 -12.04 -16.37 22.05
C VAL A 322 -10.86 -17.03 21.37
N GLY A 323 -9.67 -16.50 21.60
CA GLY A 323 -8.41 -17.02 21.07
C GLY A 323 -7.24 -16.50 21.86
N ASP A 324 -6.04 -16.79 21.41
CA ASP A 324 -4.79 -16.32 22.01
C ASP A 324 -3.96 -15.56 20.95
N ILE A 325 -3.37 -14.46 21.39
CA ILE A 325 -2.36 -13.72 20.62
C ILE A 325 -1.14 -13.56 21.54
N ASP A 326 0.02 -14.12 21.16
CA ASP A 326 1.25 -14.12 21.95
C ASP A 326 1.01 -14.65 23.39
N ASP A 327 0.33 -15.77 23.52
CA ASP A 327 -0.07 -16.38 24.80
C ASP A 327 -0.95 -15.46 25.68
N GLN A 328 -1.53 -14.42 25.09
CA GLN A 328 -2.50 -13.54 25.77
C GLN A 328 -3.91 -13.89 25.33
N PRO A 329 -4.80 -14.30 26.26
CA PRO A 329 -6.19 -14.53 25.95
C PRO A 329 -6.87 -13.26 25.42
N VAL A 330 -7.48 -13.37 24.24
CA VAL A 330 -8.23 -12.29 23.60
C VAL A 330 -9.69 -12.69 23.41
N GLU A 331 -10.56 -11.70 23.43
CA GLU A 331 -11.98 -11.86 23.20
C GLU A 331 -12.44 -10.92 22.09
N TRP A 332 -13.16 -11.50 21.14
CA TRP A 332 -13.74 -10.80 19.98
C TRP A 332 -15.24 -10.68 20.13
N ARG A 333 -15.79 -9.56 19.72
CA ARG A 333 -17.23 -9.31 19.74
C ARG A 333 -17.61 -8.39 18.58
N VAL A 334 -18.74 -8.64 17.95
CA VAL A 334 -19.32 -7.76 16.94
C VAL A 334 -20.74 -7.38 17.37
N GLU A 335 -21.07 -6.12 17.22
CA GLU A 335 -22.44 -5.58 17.29
C GLU A 335 -22.82 -5.13 15.89
N ALA A 336 -23.89 -5.67 15.34
CA ALA A 336 -24.29 -5.39 13.97
C ALA A 336 -25.78 -5.10 13.83
N THR A 337 -26.07 -4.26 12.87
CA THR A 337 -27.40 -4.06 12.27
C THR A 337 -27.33 -4.47 10.80
N LYS A 338 -28.40 -4.28 10.06
CA LYS A 338 -28.35 -4.54 8.61
C LYS A 338 -27.39 -3.62 7.87
N SER A 339 -27.23 -2.37 8.32
CA SER A 339 -26.55 -1.29 7.59
C SER A 339 -25.21 -0.85 8.19
N THR A 340 -24.86 -1.30 9.39
CA THR A 340 -23.60 -0.94 10.05
C THR A 340 -23.24 -1.96 11.11
N TYR A 341 -21.97 -1.96 11.52
CA TYR A 341 -21.46 -2.76 12.64
C TYR A 341 -20.35 -2.03 13.39
N LYS A 342 -20.05 -2.52 14.59
CA LYS A 342 -18.83 -2.21 15.32
C LYS A 342 -18.25 -3.50 15.89
N ALA A 343 -17.00 -3.80 15.57
CA ALA A 343 -16.27 -4.95 16.08
C ALA A 343 -15.31 -4.52 17.19
N PHE A 344 -15.09 -5.38 18.13
CA PHE A 344 -14.30 -5.14 19.33
C PHE A 344 -13.33 -6.29 19.57
N VAL A 345 -12.16 -5.95 20.09
CA VAL A 345 -11.21 -6.92 20.62
C VAL A 345 -10.66 -6.44 21.96
N SER A 346 -10.47 -7.35 22.89
CA SER A 346 -9.85 -7.05 24.19
C SER A 346 -8.91 -8.16 24.62
N ALA A 347 -7.73 -7.78 25.12
CA ALA A 347 -6.79 -8.65 25.82
C ALA A 347 -6.99 -8.47 27.33
N ARG A 348 -7.59 -9.46 27.98
CA ARG A 348 -8.05 -9.37 29.39
C ARG A 348 -6.91 -9.12 30.37
N THR A 349 -5.75 -9.71 30.10
CA THR A 349 -4.58 -9.64 31.00
C THR A 349 -3.89 -8.28 31.01
N THR A 350 -3.85 -7.60 29.85
CA THR A 350 -3.19 -6.30 29.70
C THR A 350 -4.15 -5.11 29.76
N GLY A 351 -5.45 -5.35 29.61
CA GLY A 351 -6.46 -4.30 29.52
C GLY A 351 -6.47 -3.54 28.19
N GLN A 352 -5.64 -3.95 27.24
CA GLN A 352 -5.65 -3.38 25.89
C GLN A 352 -6.92 -3.78 25.16
N ALA A 353 -7.58 -2.81 24.52
CA ALA A 353 -8.79 -3.06 23.76
C ALA A 353 -8.93 -2.06 22.62
N TRP A 354 -9.41 -2.54 21.49
CA TRP A 354 -9.63 -1.77 20.28
C TRP A 354 -11.00 -2.07 19.67
N SER A 355 -11.50 -1.15 18.89
CA SER A 355 -12.69 -1.36 18.06
C SER A 355 -12.48 -0.86 16.65
N ILE A 356 -13.25 -1.41 15.72
CA ILE A 356 -13.35 -0.95 14.33
C ILE A 356 -14.82 -0.90 13.92
N ASP A 357 -15.20 0.10 13.14
CA ASP A 357 -16.55 0.20 12.59
C ASP A 357 -16.62 -0.13 11.09
N ALA A 358 -17.82 -0.04 10.53
CA ALA A 358 -18.07 -0.32 9.12
C ALA A 358 -17.36 0.67 8.16
N GLN A 359 -16.89 1.82 8.64
CA GLN A 359 -16.10 2.80 7.93
C GLN A 359 -14.59 2.57 8.09
N GLY A 360 -14.18 1.51 8.83
CA GLY A 360 -12.77 1.23 9.10
C GLY A 360 -12.14 2.18 10.11
N PHE A 361 -12.94 2.83 10.97
CA PHE A 361 -12.43 3.68 12.04
C PHE A 361 -11.96 2.84 13.21
N LEU A 362 -10.65 2.83 13.43
CA LEU A 362 -10.01 2.19 14.58
C LEU A 362 -10.02 3.13 15.79
N GLU A 363 -10.44 2.62 16.94
CA GLU A 363 -10.49 3.37 18.19
C GLU A 363 -9.87 2.55 19.33
N ASN A 364 -8.96 3.16 20.07
CA ASN A 364 -8.46 2.58 21.33
C ASN A 364 -9.50 2.79 22.42
N ILE A 365 -10.10 1.70 22.89
CA ILE A 365 -11.13 1.67 23.95
C ILE A 365 -10.64 1.06 25.24
N GLY A 366 -9.35 0.67 25.28
CA GLY A 366 -8.70 0.10 26.47
C GLY A 366 -8.47 1.15 27.57
N ARG A 367 -8.15 0.69 28.75
CA ARG A 367 -7.72 1.58 29.81
C ARG A 367 -6.41 2.24 29.38
N ARG A 368 -6.35 3.58 29.40
CA ARG A 368 -5.07 4.28 29.30
C ARG A 368 -4.20 3.82 30.48
N PRO A 369 -2.93 3.50 30.24
CA PRO A 369 -2.01 3.11 31.31
C PRO A 369 -1.82 4.22 32.35
#